data_840c757c5d2f049ef515ca5026ff29fc
#
_entry.id   840c757c5d2f049ef515ca5026ff29fc
#
_cell.length_a   1.000
_cell.length_b   1.000
_cell.length_c   1.000
_cell.angle_alpha   90.00
_cell.angle_beta   90.00
_cell.angle_gamma   90.00
#
_symmetry.space_group_name_H-M   'P 1'
#
loop_
_entity.id
_entity.type
_entity.pdbx_description
1 polymer ?
#
loop_
_entity_poly.entity_id
_entity_poly.type
_entity_poly.pdbx_seq_one_letter_code
_entity_poly.pdbx_strand_id
1 'polypeptide(L)'
;MLFRSQDLGFVGTQDGATTVEQLAADLQSHLDRTPTVLPGDGRPLRRLAWCSGGAQGFFEAAIAAGADVFLTGEISEPQAHLSRETGVAFLACGHHATERYGAPAFAAHVCDAMGVTHRFIDIDNPA
;
A
#
# COMPACT_ATOMS: atom_id res chain seq x y z
N MET A 1 -2.30 2.78 12.35
CA MET A 1 -1.32 1.75 12.81
C MET A 1 -0.07 2.45 13.32
N LEU A 2 0.33 2.18 14.54
CA LEU A 2 1.51 2.77 15.16
C LEU A 2 2.76 2.00 14.75
N PHE A 3 3.68 2.66 14.06
CA PHE A 3 5.03 2.16 13.85
C PHE A 3 5.98 2.93 14.77
N ARG A 4 6.59 2.27 15.76
CA ARG A 4 7.58 2.88 16.67
C ARG A 4 7.13 4.22 17.28
N SER A 5 5.93 4.31 17.83
CA SER A 5 5.33 5.55 18.35
C SER A 5 4.96 6.63 17.31
N GLN A 6 4.98 6.34 16.02
CA GLN A 6 4.52 7.24 14.95
C GLN A 6 3.43 6.56 14.13
N ASP A 7 2.39 7.30 13.77
CA ASP A 7 1.32 6.85 12.90
C ASP A 7 1.73 7.01 11.44
N LEU A 8 2.45 6.01 10.90
CA LEU A 8 2.97 6.03 9.52
C LEU A 8 2.09 5.25 8.52
N GLY A 9 1.17 4.44 9.00
CA GLY A 9 0.32 3.63 8.15
C GLY A 9 -1.06 3.44 8.75
N PHE A 10 -1.91 2.77 7.99
CA PHE A 10 -3.31 2.56 8.34
C PHE A 10 -3.63 1.07 8.40
N VAL A 11 -4.65 0.74 9.20
CA VAL A 11 -5.31 -0.57 9.18
C VAL A 11 -6.80 -0.32 9.03
N GLY A 12 -7.39 -0.95 8.04
CA GLY A 12 -8.82 -0.89 7.78
C GLY A 12 -9.45 -2.28 7.75
N THR A 13 -10.75 -2.33 7.97
CA THR A 13 -11.56 -3.55 7.81
C THR A 13 -12.64 -3.26 6.79
N GLN A 14 -12.85 -4.15 5.83
CA GLN A 14 -13.91 -4.03 4.82
C GLN A 14 -15.10 -4.94 5.13
N ASP A 15 -16.29 -4.52 4.66
CA ASP A 15 -17.56 -5.26 4.81
C ASP A 15 -17.58 -6.40 3.82
N GLY A 16 -16.98 -7.22 3.60
CA GLY A 16 -16.88 -8.31 2.63
C GLY A 16 -15.47 -8.85 2.59
N ALA A 17 -15.33 -10.03 2.10
CA ALA A 17 -14.02 -10.61 1.86
C ALA A 17 -13.66 -10.45 0.39
N THR A 18 -12.41 -10.08 0.10
CA THR A 18 -11.84 -10.14 -1.24
C THR A 18 -10.73 -11.18 -1.28
N THR A 19 -10.30 -11.56 -2.47
CA THR A 19 -9.10 -12.40 -2.63
C THR A 19 -7.88 -11.53 -2.93
N VAL A 20 -6.69 -12.09 -2.75
CA VAL A 20 -5.45 -11.38 -3.07
C VAL A 20 -5.37 -11.02 -4.56
N GLU A 21 -5.90 -11.88 -5.44
CA GLU A 21 -5.92 -11.68 -6.89
C GLU A 21 -6.85 -10.52 -7.27
N GLN A 22 -8.05 -10.46 -6.67
CA GLN A 22 -8.99 -9.35 -6.89
C GLN A 22 -8.39 -8.03 -6.42
N LEU A 23 -7.82 -8.01 -5.22
CA LEU A 23 -7.18 -6.82 -4.69
C LEU A 23 -5.99 -6.36 -5.56
N ALA A 24 -5.17 -7.30 -6.05
CA ALA A 24 -4.06 -6.97 -6.94
C ALA A 24 -4.53 -6.40 -8.28
N ALA A 25 -5.61 -6.94 -8.85
CA ALA A 25 -6.20 -6.43 -10.09
C ALA A 25 -6.79 -5.02 -9.91
N ASP A 26 -7.48 -4.78 -8.80
CA ASP A 26 -8.01 -3.46 -8.48
C ASP A 26 -6.89 -2.43 -8.29
N LEU A 27 -5.83 -2.79 -7.57
CA LEU A 27 -4.66 -1.93 -7.38
C LEU A 27 -3.93 -1.66 -8.69
N GLN A 28 -3.77 -2.67 -9.54
CA GLN A 28 -3.18 -2.48 -10.87
C GLN A 28 -3.97 -1.47 -11.70
N SER A 29 -5.30 -1.57 -11.67
CA SER A 29 -6.18 -0.65 -12.40
C SER A 29 -6.09 0.79 -11.91
N HIS A 30 -5.96 0.99 -10.59
CA HIS A 30 -5.94 2.33 -9.98
C HIS A 30 -4.56 2.98 -10.00
N LEU A 31 -3.51 2.17 -9.84
CA LEU A 31 -2.13 2.67 -9.77
C LEU A 31 -1.42 2.69 -11.12
N ASP A 32 -2.04 2.10 -12.16
CA ASP A 32 -1.43 1.87 -13.47
C ASP A 32 -0.08 1.14 -13.36
N ARG A 33 -0.02 0.17 -12.45
CA ARG A 33 1.18 -0.61 -12.16
C ARG A 33 0.80 -2.00 -11.64
N THR A 34 1.44 -3.03 -12.18
CA THR A 34 1.26 -4.41 -11.72
C THR A 34 1.97 -4.63 -10.38
N PRO A 35 1.27 -4.96 -9.30
CA PRO A 35 1.90 -5.26 -8.02
C PRO A 35 2.73 -6.55 -8.06
N THR A 36 3.81 -6.58 -7.28
CA THR A 36 4.43 -7.84 -6.90
C THR A 36 3.63 -8.46 -5.75
N VAL A 37 3.15 -9.68 -5.93
CA VAL A 37 2.23 -10.35 -5.00
C VAL A 37 2.89 -11.52 -4.30
N LEU A 38 2.84 -11.52 -2.97
CA LEU A 38 3.06 -12.71 -2.14
C LEU A 38 1.69 -13.13 -1.59
N PRO A 39 1.15 -14.29 -1.97
CA PRO A 39 -0.27 -14.60 -1.73
C PRO A 39 -0.59 -15.00 -0.29
N GLY A 40 0.40 -15.22 0.56
CA GLY A 40 0.18 -15.77 1.89
C GLY A 40 -0.36 -17.21 1.82
N ASP A 41 -1.33 -17.51 2.66
CA ASP A 41 -2.00 -18.83 2.71
C ASP A 41 -3.32 -18.88 1.91
N GLY A 42 -3.67 -17.81 1.18
CA GLY A 42 -4.89 -17.72 0.37
C GLY A 42 -6.17 -17.46 1.16
N ARG A 43 -6.06 -17.06 2.44
CA ARG A 43 -7.24 -16.70 3.24
C ARG A 43 -7.99 -15.50 2.63
N PRO A 44 -9.31 -15.41 2.85
CA PRO A 44 -10.07 -14.22 2.47
C PRO A 44 -9.55 -12.98 3.20
N LEU A 45 -9.35 -11.89 2.45
CA LEU A 45 -8.83 -10.64 2.98
C LEU A 45 -9.98 -9.77 3.51
N ARG A 46 -9.95 -9.45 4.78
CA ARG A 46 -10.91 -8.55 5.45
C ARG A 46 -10.23 -7.38 6.12
N ARG A 47 -9.08 -7.62 6.73
CA ARG A 47 -8.31 -6.62 7.45
C ARG A 47 -7.06 -6.28 6.67
N LEU A 48 -7.03 -5.07 6.12
CA LEU A 48 -5.97 -4.58 5.27
C LEU A 48 -5.11 -3.58 6.05
N ALA A 49 -3.79 -3.72 5.94
CA ALA A 49 -2.84 -2.72 6.41
C ALA A 49 -2.10 -2.12 5.22
N TRP A 50 -1.80 -0.81 5.27
CA TRP A 50 -1.03 -0.17 4.20
C TRP A 50 -0.17 0.98 4.71
N CYS A 51 0.93 1.18 4.02
CA CYS A 51 1.83 2.30 4.15
C CYS A 51 2.51 2.52 2.80
N SER A 52 2.37 3.69 2.19
CA SER A 52 2.96 4.01 0.89
C SER A 52 4.49 4.05 0.92
N GLY A 53 5.14 4.04 -0.25
CA GLY A 53 6.58 4.15 -0.38
C GLY A 53 7.37 2.94 0.13
N GLY A 54 8.55 3.18 0.66
CA GLY A 54 9.49 2.16 1.12
C GLY A 54 9.20 1.63 2.53
N ALA A 55 8.01 1.09 2.78
CA ALA A 55 7.57 0.66 4.09
C ALA A 55 7.60 -0.87 4.30
N GLN A 56 8.30 -1.63 3.47
CA GLN A 56 8.38 -3.10 3.56
C GLN A 56 8.90 -3.60 4.92
N GLY A 57 9.75 -2.83 5.59
CA GLY A 57 10.25 -3.15 6.94
C GLY A 57 9.20 -3.14 8.05
N PHE A 58 7.97 -2.65 7.77
CA PHE A 58 6.88 -2.64 8.73
C PHE A 58 5.91 -3.82 8.59
N PHE A 59 6.23 -4.80 7.76
CA PHE A 59 5.37 -5.96 7.56
C PHE A 59 5.10 -6.74 8.84
N GLU A 60 6.11 -6.93 9.71
CA GLU A 60 5.90 -7.58 11.02
C GLU A 60 4.92 -6.81 11.91
N ALA A 61 4.95 -5.48 11.85
CA ALA A 61 4.00 -4.66 12.59
C ALA A 61 2.55 -4.81 12.04
N ALA A 62 2.39 -4.95 10.73
CA ALA A 62 1.10 -5.24 10.11
C ALA A 62 0.57 -6.63 10.53
N ILE A 63 1.44 -7.64 10.54
CA ILE A 63 1.13 -9.00 11.03
C ILE A 63 0.69 -8.94 12.50
N ALA A 64 1.45 -8.26 13.35
CA ALA A 64 1.12 -8.09 14.76
C ALA A 64 -0.20 -7.33 15.00
N ALA A 65 -0.58 -6.44 14.07
CA ALA A 65 -1.86 -5.75 14.08
C ALA A 65 -3.03 -6.64 13.59
N GLY A 66 -2.78 -7.90 13.23
CA GLY A 66 -3.78 -8.85 12.75
C GLY A 66 -4.26 -8.57 11.33
N ALA A 67 -3.43 -8.00 10.47
CA ALA A 67 -3.76 -7.82 9.06
C ALA A 67 -3.76 -9.15 8.30
N ASP A 68 -4.66 -9.28 7.33
CA ASP A 68 -4.67 -10.39 6.37
C ASP A 68 -3.74 -10.11 5.19
N VAL A 69 -3.50 -8.82 4.93
CA VAL A 69 -2.63 -8.35 3.85
C VAL A 69 -1.95 -7.04 4.23
N PHE A 70 -0.72 -6.85 3.77
CA PHE A 70 0.01 -5.59 3.84
C PHE A 70 0.35 -5.06 2.44
N LEU A 71 0.05 -3.78 2.23
CA LEU A 71 0.26 -3.05 0.97
C LEU A 71 1.33 -1.98 1.20
N THR A 72 2.33 -1.95 0.33
CA THR A 72 3.37 -0.90 0.35
C THR A 72 3.95 -0.69 -1.04
N GLY A 73 4.93 0.20 -1.19
CA GLY A 73 5.56 0.45 -2.49
C GLY A 73 6.66 -0.54 -2.85
N GLU A 74 7.44 -1.00 -1.89
CA GLU A 74 8.65 -1.79 -2.12
C GLU A 74 8.60 -3.18 -1.48
N ILE A 75 9.49 -4.07 -1.93
CA ILE A 75 9.69 -5.40 -1.38
C ILE A 75 11.19 -5.70 -1.24
N SER A 76 11.54 -6.49 -0.25
CA SER A 76 12.86 -7.09 -0.05
C SER A 76 12.73 -8.58 0.25
N GLU A 77 13.81 -9.32 0.24
CA GLU A 77 13.80 -10.79 0.40
C GLU A 77 13.08 -11.29 1.67
N PRO A 78 13.25 -10.67 2.87
CA PRO A 78 12.60 -11.17 4.09
C PRO A 78 11.07 -11.25 4.01
N GLN A 79 10.41 -10.40 3.24
CA GLN A 79 8.95 -10.39 3.13
C GLN A 79 8.41 -11.70 2.51
N ALA A 80 9.17 -12.31 1.60
CA ALA A 80 8.77 -13.58 1.01
C ALA A 80 8.76 -14.73 2.05
N HIS A 81 9.71 -14.73 2.96
CA HIS A 81 9.74 -15.71 4.06
C HIS A 81 8.63 -15.44 5.07
N LEU A 82 8.48 -14.21 5.53
CA LEU A 82 7.44 -13.81 6.47
C LEU A 82 6.03 -14.13 5.95
N SER A 83 5.75 -13.83 4.68
CA SER A 83 4.45 -14.14 4.08
C SER A 83 4.16 -15.64 4.10
N ARG A 84 5.14 -16.49 3.77
CA ARG A 84 5.00 -17.97 3.79
C ARG A 84 4.81 -18.52 5.21
N GLU A 85 5.55 -18.00 6.19
CA GLU A 85 5.54 -18.49 7.56
C GLU A 85 4.28 -18.04 8.33
N THR A 86 3.80 -16.83 8.06
CA THR A 86 2.65 -16.24 8.78
C THR A 86 1.32 -16.43 8.05
N GLY A 87 1.36 -16.73 6.75
CA GLY A 87 0.19 -16.81 5.89
C GLY A 87 -0.40 -15.45 5.52
N VAL A 88 0.19 -14.33 5.95
CA VAL A 88 -0.28 -12.98 5.62
C VAL A 88 0.20 -12.60 4.22
N ALA A 89 -0.72 -12.11 3.39
CA ALA A 89 -0.39 -11.65 2.04
C ALA A 89 0.41 -10.33 2.08
N PHE A 90 1.22 -10.11 1.02
CA PHE A 90 2.00 -8.89 0.87
C PHE A 90 1.95 -8.42 -0.59
N LEU A 91 1.70 -7.13 -0.82
CA LEU A 91 1.69 -6.52 -2.14
C LEU A 91 2.63 -5.32 -2.18
N ALA A 92 3.63 -5.38 -3.10
CA ALA A 92 4.48 -4.25 -3.43
C ALA A 92 3.94 -3.56 -4.69
N CYS A 93 3.43 -2.36 -4.52
CA CYS A 93 2.65 -1.65 -5.53
C CYS A 93 3.42 -0.54 -6.26
N GLY A 94 4.72 -0.39 -6.01
CA GLY A 94 5.59 0.65 -6.54
C GLY A 94 5.70 1.85 -5.60
N HIS A 95 6.93 2.28 -5.32
CA HIS A 95 7.18 3.42 -4.44
C HIS A 95 6.53 4.68 -5.00
N HIS A 96 6.92 5.09 -6.20
CA HIS A 96 6.33 6.25 -6.88
C HIS A 96 4.82 6.11 -7.07
N ALA A 97 4.34 4.95 -7.50
CA ALA A 97 2.92 4.72 -7.77
C ALA A 97 2.04 4.89 -6.52
N THR A 98 2.55 4.57 -5.33
CA THR A 98 1.82 4.73 -4.06
C THR A 98 1.95 6.12 -3.44
N GLU A 99 2.94 6.93 -3.82
CA GLU A 99 3.19 8.25 -3.21
C GLU A 99 2.79 9.45 -4.09
N ARG A 100 2.62 9.28 -5.40
CA ARG A 100 2.36 10.38 -6.34
C ARG A 100 1.07 11.17 -6.10
N TYR A 101 0.20 10.71 -5.22
CA TYR A 101 -1.10 11.35 -4.95
C TYR A 101 -1.02 12.51 -3.93
N GLY A 102 -0.05 12.51 -3.04
CA GLY A 102 0.04 13.49 -1.95
C GLY A 102 0.29 14.92 -2.44
N ALA A 103 1.28 15.10 -3.32
CA ALA A 103 1.64 16.43 -3.83
C ALA A 103 0.51 17.10 -4.63
N PRO A 104 -0.16 16.43 -5.60
CA PRO A 104 -1.28 17.04 -6.31
C PRO A 104 -2.50 17.32 -5.41
N ALA A 105 -2.80 16.46 -4.44
CA ALA A 105 -3.89 16.69 -3.50
C ALA A 105 -3.62 17.93 -2.62
N PHE A 106 -2.41 18.08 -2.11
CA PHE A 106 -2.01 19.27 -1.36
C PHE A 106 -2.02 20.53 -2.23
N ALA A 107 -1.49 20.44 -3.45
CA ALA A 107 -1.48 21.56 -4.39
C ALA A 107 -2.91 22.03 -4.74
N ALA A 108 -3.84 21.09 -4.97
CA ALA A 108 -5.24 21.42 -5.21
C ALA A 108 -5.85 22.21 -4.05
N HIS A 109 -5.64 21.75 -2.81
CA HIS A 109 -6.12 22.44 -1.62
C HIS A 109 -5.57 23.88 -1.49
N VAL A 110 -4.27 24.05 -1.74
CA VAL A 110 -3.64 25.39 -1.70
C VAL A 110 -4.18 26.30 -2.81
N CYS A 111 -4.37 25.76 -4.01
CA CYS A 111 -4.90 26.52 -5.15
C CYS A 111 -6.32 27.00 -4.89
N ASP A 112 -7.17 26.16 -4.33
CA ASP A 112 -8.54 26.53 -3.96
C ASP A 112 -8.55 27.63 -2.90
N ALA A 113 -7.66 27.56 -1.91
CA ALA A 113 -7.58 28.55 -0.84
C ALA A 113 -6.99 29.89 -1.30
N MET A 114 -6.08 29.90 -2.27
CA MET A 114 -5.30 31.08 -2.66
C MET A 114 -5.67 31.64 -4.05
N GLY A 115 -6.55 30.99 -4.79
CA GLY A 115 -6.95 31.42 -6.14
C GLY A 115 -5.82 31.32 -7.18
N VAL A 116 -4.87 30.42 -6.99
CA VAL A 116 -3.78 30.14 -7.94
C VAL A 116 -4.03 28.83 -8.68
N THR A 117 -3.31 28.59 -9.77
CA THR A 117 -3.37 27.34 -10.52
C THR A 117 -2.13 26.49 -10.27
N HIS A 118 -2.28 25.17 -10.32
CA HIS A 118 -1.15 24.24 -10.27
C HIS A 118 -1.17 23.31 -11.49
N ARG A 119 -0.02 22.71 -11.75
CA ARG A 119 0.12 21.63 -12.73
C ARG A 119 0.98 20.53 -12.12
N PHE A 120 0.44 19.33 -12.02
CA PHE A 120 1.21 18.14 -11.69
C PHE A 120 1.81 17.56 -12.99
N ILE A 121 3.10 17.25 -12.96
CA ILE A 121 3.81 16.59 -14.05
C ILE A 121 4.19 15.22 -13.56
N ASP A 122 3.48 14.21 -14.02
CA ASP A 122 3.80 12.81 -13.73
C ASP A 122 4.90 12.34 -14.67
N ILE A 123 5.96 11.78 -14.12
CA ILE A 123 7.07 11.21 -14.85
C ILE A 123 7.12 9.74 -14.48
N ASP A 124 7.01 8.88 -15.48
CA ASP A 124 7.03 7.42 -15.25
C ASP A 124 8.30 7.01 -14.51
N ASN A 125 8.09 6.22 -13.46
CA ASN A 125 9.15 5.70 -12.61
C ASN A 125 8.92 4.21 -12.34
N PRO A 126 9.83 3.33 -12.70
CA PRO A 126 9.68 1.88 -12.52
C PRO A 126 9.84 1.42 -11.06
N ALA A 127 10.24 2.28 -10.12
CA ALA A 127 10.40 1.94 -8.71
C ALA A 127 9.09 1.97 -7.92
#